data_8662e6fdca03c0b51df62d44780be3c2
#
_entry.id   8662e6fdca03c0b51df62d44780be3c2
#
_cell.length_a   1.000
_cell.length_b   1.000
_cell.length_c   1.000
_cell.angle_alpha   90.00
_cell.angle_beta   90.00
_cell.angle_gamma   90.00
#
_symmetry.space_group_name_H-M   'P 1'
#
loop_
_entity.id
_entity.type
_entity.pdbx_description
1 polymer ?
#
loop_
_entity_poly.entity_id
_entity_poly.type
_entity_poly.pdbx_seq_one_letter_code
_entity_poly.pdbx_strand_id
1 'polypeptide(L)'
;MSERIVMRVGESLIAGGPPGTAAEPEVIIGELDGPVGTAFATLLGDQVKGHSRVLAIMNTDIQVRPSTLMVSKVTVKDERYTNILMGTVQGAIANGVLDAVRNGDIPKEKANDLGIIVSVWLNPMVAKQMTLIIKYYLIFIAKRWPVLFIKP
;
A
#
# COMPACT_ATOMS: atom_id res chain seq x y z
N MET A 1 1.57 -5.10 -28.17
CA MET A 1 1.90 -5.79 -26.89
C MET A 1 2.30 -4.72 -25.90
N SER A 2 1.71 -4.72 -24.70
CA SER A 2 2.13 -3.79 -23.65
C SER A 2 3.54 -4.14 -23.18
N GLU A 3 4.34 -3.11 -22.89
CA GLU A 3 5.71 -3.28 -22.42
C GLU A 3 5.78 -4.10 -21.14
N ARG A 4 6.78 -4.99 -21.01
CA ARG A 4 7.00 -5.79 -19.81
C ARG A 4 7.46 -4.90 -18.65
N ILE A 5 6.79 -4.99 -17.51
CA ILE A 5 7.17 -4.30 -16.29
C ILE A 5 7.93 -5.27 -15.39
N VAL A 6 9.24 -5.28 -15.49
CA VAL A 6 10.08 -6.15 -14.66
C VAL A 6 10.03 -5.71 -13.20
N MET A 7 10.32 -4.43 -12.94
CA MET A 7 10.23 -3.82 -11.62
C MET A 7 10.25 -2.30 -11.75
N ARG A 8 9.33 -1.64 -11.06
CA ARG A 8 9.35 -0.19 -10.84
C ARG A 8 9.21 0.08 -9.36
N VAL A 9 9.87 1.11 -8.87
CA VAL A 9 9.91 1.49 -7.44
C VAL A 9 9.46 2.93 -7.31
N GLY A 10 8.71 3.23 -6.26
CA GLY A 10 8.30 4.58 -5.91
C GLY A 10 8.18 4.74 -4.40
N GLU A 11 8.31 5.98 -3.93
CA GLU A 11 8.14 6.33 -2.53
C GLU A 11 7.43 7.67 -2.38
N SER A 12 6.80 7.89 -1.25
CA SER A 12 6.22 9.19 -0.89
C SER A 12 6.23 9.35 0.62
N LEU A 13 6.67 10.52 1.08
CA LEU A 13 6.47 10.93 2.48
C LEU A 13 5.28 11.86 2.54
N ILE A 14 4.30 11.49 3.36
CA ILE A 14 3.05 12.22 3.51
C ILE A 14 2.90 12.62 4.97
N ALA A 15 2.80 13.92 5.21
CA ALA A 15 2.48 14.47 6.51
C ALA A 15 1.37 15.51 6.38
N GLY A 16 0.46 15.54 7.33
CA GLY A 16 -0.65 16.49 7.33
C GLY A 16 -1.68 16.20 8.42
N GLY A 17 -2.50 17.21 8.76
CA GLY A 17 -3.43 17.11 9.87
C GLY A 17 -2.77 17.40 11.21
N PRO A 18 -3.26 16.85 12.33
CA PRO A 18 -2.67 17.06 13.64
C PRO A 18 -1.19 16.64 13.72
N PRO A 19 -0.39 17.26 14.61
CA PRO A 19 1.01 16.94 14.79
C PRO A 19 1.26 15.44 15.00
N GLY A 20 2.27 14.89 14.32
CA GLY A 20 2.61 13.47 14.38
C GLY A 20 1.85 12.57 13.39
N THR A 21 1.01 13.16 12.54
CA THR A 21 0.31 12.42 11.50
C THR A 21 1.18 12.34 10.24
N ALA A 22 1.87 11.23 10.05
CA ALA A 22 2.74 10.99 8.90
C ALA A 22 2.79 9.52 8.51
N ALA A 23 2.93 9.27 7.21
CA ALA A 23 3.17 7.95 6.64
C ALA A 23 4.13 8.02 5.46
N GLU A 24 4.91 6.97 5.29
CA GLU A 24 5.83 6.79 4.18
C GLU A 24 5.57 5.43 3.54
N PRO A 25 4.74 5.37 2.49
CA PRO A 25 4.63 4.18 1.66
C PRO A 25 5.78 4.14 0.66
N GLU A 26 6.42 2.99 0.57
CA GLU A 26 7.34 2.61 -0.49
C GLU A 26 6.71 1.49 -1.30
N VAL A 27 6.75 1.60 -2.61
CA VAL A 27 6.02 0.72 -3.52
C VAL A 27 6.97 0.07 -4.50
N ILE A 28 6.80 -1.23 -4.69
CA ILE A 28 7.41 -1.98 -5.78
C ILE A 28 6.29 -2.61 -6.60
N ILE A 29 6.31 -2.42 -7.92
CA ILE A 29 5.39 -3.04 -8.86
C ILE A 29 6.15 -3.78 -9.96
N GLY A 30 5.68 -4.95 -10.34
CA GLY A 30 6.23 -5.72 -11.45
C GLY A 30 5.42 -6.97 -11.73
N GLU A 31 5.78 -7.66 -12.80
CA GLU A 31 5.07 -8.87 -13.20
C GLU A 31 5.31 -10.03 -12.22
N LEU A 32 4.23 -10.79 -11.96
CA LEU A 32 4.22 -11.89 -10.99
C LEU A 32 5.10 -13.08 -11.42
N ASP A 33 5.44 -13.20 -12.71
CA ASP A 33 6.38 -14.19 -13.23
C ASP A 33 7.85 -13.73 -13.17
N GLY A 34 8.12 -12.60 -12.52
CA GLY A 34 9.43 -12.00 -12.38
C GLY A 34 9.88 -11.86 -10.91
N PRO A 35 10.90 -11.02 -10.65
CA PRO A 35 11.48 -10.83 -9.31
C PRO A 35 10.46 -10.32 -8.29
N VAL A 36 9.52 -9.47 -8.72
CA VAL A 36 8.46 -8.94 -7.83
C VAL A 36 7.53 -10.06 -7.39
N GLY A 37 7.15 -10.99 -8.28
CA GLY A 37 6.33 -12.15 -7.92
C GLY A 37 7.02 -13.09 -6.94
N THR A 38 8.33 -13.31 -7.10
CA THR A 38 9.13 -14.09 -6.16
C THR A 38 9.15 -13.43 -4.77
N ALA A 39 9.41 -12.13 -4.71
CA ALA A 39 9.39 -11.37 -3.45
C ALA A 39 7.99 -11.36 -2.81
N PHE A 40 6.95 -11.20 -3.62
CA PHE A 40 5.56 -11.22 -3.17
C PHE A 40 5.20 -12.57 -2.51
N ALA A 41 5.51 -13.68 -3.17
CA ALA A 41 5.25 -15.01 -2.65
C ALA A 41 6.05 -15.29 -1.36
N THR A 42 7.32 -14.90 -1.32
CA THR A 42 8.17 -15.02 -0.14
C THR A 42 7.62 -14.25 1.05
N LEU A 43 7.28 -12.98 0.85
CA LEU A 43 6.75 -12.11 1.90
C LEU A 43 5.37 -12.56 2.39
N LEU A 44 4.53 -13.08 1.50
CA LEU A 44 3.20 -13.58 1.88
C LEU A 44 3.29 -14.82 2.78
N GLY A 45 4.24 -15.70 2.50
CA GLY A 45 4.46 -16.94 3.26
C GLY A 45 5.29 -16.78 4.53
N ASP A 46 6.03 -15.68 4.66
CA ASP A 46 6.92 -15.43 5.79
C ASP A 46 6.17 -14.80 6.98
N GLN A 47 6.60 -15.11 8.20
CA GLN A 47 6.04 -14.57 9.44
C GLN A 47 7.12 -13.93 10.30
N VAL A 48 7.03 -12.61 10.45
CA VAL A 48 7.88 -11.86 11.36
C VAL A 48 7.04 -11.23 12.46
N LYS A 49 7.36 -11.53 13.71
CA LYS A 49 6.63 -11.02 14.87
C LYS A 49 6.53 -9.48 14.84
N GLY A 50 5.31 -8.98 14.92
CA GLY A 50 5.02 -7.54 14.91
C GLY A 50 5.07 -6.86 13.54
N HIS A 51 5.38 -7.58 12.47
CA HIS A 51 5.39 -7.07 11.10
C HIS A 51 4.38 -7.83 10.24
N SER A 52 3.12 -7.53 10.47
CA SER A 52 2.03 -8.18 9.74
C SER A 52 2.05 -7.84 8.26
N ARG A 53 1.72 -8.83 7.46
CA ARG A 53 1.57 -8.72 6.01
C ARG A 53 0.15 -9.08 5.64
N VAL A 54 -0.50 -8.21 4.89
CA VAL A 54 -1.89 -8.39 4.48
C VAL A 54 -2.08 -8.02 3.03
N LEU A 55 -2.96 -8.75 2.36
CA LEU A 55 -3.42 -8.37 1.03
C LEU A 55 -4.40 -7.21 1.15
N ALA A 56 -4.22 -6.20 0.31
CA ALA A 56 -5.13 -5.06 0.27
C ALA A 56 -6.47 -5.47 -0.35
N ILE A 57 -7.55 -5.17 0.36
CA ILE A 57 -8.91 -5.51 -0.02
C ILE A 57 -9.79 -4.26 -0.06
N MET A 58 -10.76 -4.25 -0.97
CA MET A 58 -11.79 -3.21 -1.04
C MET A 58 -12.88 -3.45 0.01
N ASN A 59 -13.23 -4.71 0.21
CA ASN A 59 -14.14 -5.21 1.23
C ASN A 59 -13.85 -6.70 1.50
N THR A 60 -14.66 -7.36 2.34
CA THR A 60 -14.45 -8.77 2.71
C THR A 60 -14.41 -9.75 1.54
N ASP A 61 -15.02 -9.40 0.41
CA ASP A 61 -15.19 -10.30 -0.73
C ASP A 61 -14.34 -9.90 -1.95
N ILE A 62 -13.78 -8.69 -1.95
CA ILE A 62 -13.11 -8.11 -3.13
C ILE A 62 -11.70 -7.64 -2.79
N GLN A 63 -10.71 -8.33 -3.37
CA GLN A 63 -9.33 -7.85 -3.41
C GLN A 63 -9.15 -6.80 -4.52
N VAL A 64 -8.27 -5.83 -4.29
CA VAL A 64 -7.86 -4.92 -5.34
C VAL A 64 -6.95 -5.64 -6.36
N ARG A 65 -6.99 -5.18 -7.61
CA ARG A 65 -6.08 -5.64 -8.67
C ARG A 65 -5.32 -4.45 -9.27
N PRO A 66 -3.99 -4.57 -9.48
CA PRO A 66 -3.11 -5.72 -9.17
C PRO A 66 -3.13 -6.17 -7.72
N SER A 67 -2.84 -7.45 -7.48
CA SER A 67 -2.71 -7.99 -6.12
C SER A 67 -1.67 -7.18 -5.36
N THR A 68 -2.06 -6.64 -4.21
CA THR A 68 -1.24 -5.70 -3.45
C THR A 68 -1.00 -6.24 -2.05
N LEU A 69 0.27 -6.43 -1.69
CA LEU A 69 0.70 -6.87 -0.37
C LEU A 69 1.20 -5.67 0.43
N MET A 70 0.53 -5.38 1.53
CA MET A 70 0.99 -4.36 2.49
C MET A 70 1.87 -5.00 3.55
N VAL A 71 3.01 -4.36 3.81
CA VAL A 71 3.98 -4.75 4.84
C VAL A 71 4.20 -3.58 5.80
N SER A 72 4.08 -3.80 7.10
CA SER A 72 4.39 -2.77 8.09
C SER A 72 5.89 -2.68 8.35
N LYS A 73 6.47 -1.49 8.23
CA LYS A 73 7.85 -1.20 8.64
C LYS A 73 7.99 -1.00 10.16
N VAL A 74 6.90 -0.62 10.83
CA VAL A 74 6.87 -0.43 12.27
C VAL A 74 6.46 -1.72 12.94
N THR A 75 7.18 -2.11 14.00
CA THR A 75 6.78 -3.24 14.85
C THR A 75 5.45 -2.91 15.53
N VAL A 76 4.41 -3.66 15.19
CA VAL A 76 3.07 -3.48 15.72
C VAL A 76 3.00 -4.05 17.13
N LYS A 77 2.66 -3.20 18.12
CA LYS A 77 2.59 -3.56 19.55
C LYS A 77 1.28 -3.13 20.22
N ASP A 78 0.48 -2.34 19.54
CA ASP A 78 -0.69 -1.67 20.07
C ASP A 78 -1.92 -2.01 19.22
N GLU A 79 -3.02 -2.34 19.88
CA GLU A 79 -4.27 -2.74 19.20
C GLU A 79 -4.85 -1.58 18.36
N ARG A 80 -4.81 -0.36 18.89
CA ARG A 80 -5.34 0.81 18.18
C ARG A 80 -4.52 1.12 16.92
N TYR A 81 -3.19 1.02 17.03
CA TYR A 81 -2.32 1.14 15.87
C TYR A 81 -2.60 0.06 14.83
N THR A 82 -2.78 -1.19 15.28
CA THR A 82 -3.15 -2.32 14.43
C THR A 82 -4.44 -2.03 13.67
N ASN A 83 -5.48 -1.56 14.36
CA ASN A 83 -6.77 -1.26 13.75
C ASN A 83 -6.69 -0.14 12.70
N ILE A 84 -5.87 0.88 12.94
CA ILE A 84 -5.62 1.96 11.99
C ILE A 84 -4.88 1.41 10.76
N LEU A 85 -3.82 0.65 10.98
CA LEU A 85 -2.99 0.10 9.90
C LEU A 85 -3.78 -0.89 9.03
N MET A 86 -4.45 -1.86 9.65
CA MET A 86 -5.16 -2.94 8.94
C MET A 86 -6.53 -2.51 8.38
N GLY A 87 -7.14 -1.49 8.93
CA GLY A 87 -8.40 -0.95 8.45
C GLY A 87 -8.17 0.23 7.49
N THR A 88 -7.83 1.38 8.06
CA THR A 88 -7.78 2.65 7.35
C THR A 88 -6.66 2.73 6.32
N VAL A 89 -5.44 2.39 6.72
CA VAL A 89 -4.26 2.49 5.82
C VAL A 89 -4.37 1.46 4.72
N GLN A 90 -4.72 0.23 5.05
CA GLN A 90 -4.95 -0.84 4.09
C GLN A 90 -6.03 -0.45 3.05
N GLY A 91 -7.17 0.08 3.51
CA GLY A 91 -8.25 0.54 2.64
C GLY A 91 -7.83 1.71 1.73
N ALA A 92 -7.00 2.63 2.24
CA ALA A 92 -6.44 3.72 1.45
C ALA A 92 -5.51 3.21 0.34
N ILE A 93 -4.67 2.21 0.65
CA ILE A 93 -3.80 1.57 -0.33
C ILE A 93 -4.63 0.90 -1.43
N ALA A 94 -5.67 0.13 -1.06
CA ALA A 94 -6.54 -0.52 -2.03
C ALA A 94 -7.22 0.50 -2.96
N ASN A 95 -7.75 1.60 -2.43
CA ASN A 95 -8.35 2.67 -3.23
C ASN A 95 -7.31 3.37 -4.11
N GLY A 96 -6.10 3.61 -3.61
CA GLY A 96 -5.02 4.21 -4.38
C GLY A 96 -4.60 3.35 -5.58
N VAL A 97 -4.51 2.04 -5.42
CA VAL A 97 -4.25 1.10 -6.52
C VAL A 97 -5.38 1.14 -7.56
N LEU A 98 -6.63 1.14 -7.11
CA LEU A 98 -7.79 1.24 -7.99
C LEU A 98 -7.78 2.54 -8.79
N ASP A 99 -7.47 3.66 -8.15
CA ASP A 99 -7.37 4.95 -8.81
C ASP A 99 -6.21 5.00 -9.83
N ALA A 100 -5.06 4.40 -9.51
CA ALA A 100 -3.94 4.28 -10.45
C ALA A 100 -4.31 3.49 -11.72
N VAL A 101 -5.11 2.42 -11.58
CA VAL A 101 -5.64 1.67 -12.73
C VAL A 101 -6.66 2.50 -13.50
N ARG A 102 -7.57 3.19 -12.83
CA ARG A 102 -8.58 4.04 -13.46
C ARG A 102 -7.97 5.20 -14.23
N ASN A 103 -6.90 5.78 -13.72
CA ASN A 103 -6.18 6.89 -14.33
C ASN A 103 -5.24 6.45 -15.47
N GLY A 104 -5.03 5.14 -15.63
CA GLY A 104 -4.12 4.58 -16.65
C GLY A 104 -2.64 4.57 -16.25
N ASP A 105 -2.31 4.90 -14.99
CA ASP A 105 -0.93 4.80 -14.47
C ASP A 105 -0.48 3.33 -14.40
N ILE A 106 -1.42 2.44 -14.10
CA ILE A 106 -1.26 0.98 -14.18
C ILE A 106 -2.11 0.48 -15.35
N PRO A 107 -1.52 -0.22 -16.34
CA PRO A 107 -2.26 -0.78 -17.46
C PRO A 107 -3.34 -1.76 -16.99
N LYS A 108 -4.60 -1.47 -17.30
CA LYS A 108 -5.73 -2.29 -16.87
C LYS A 108 -5.65 -3.74 -17.38
N GLU A 109 -5.15 -3.91 -18.58
CA GLU A 109 -4.96 -5.23 -19.19
C GLU A 109 -3.92 -6.09 -18.48
N LYS A 110 -3.01 -5.47 -17.72
CA LYS A 110 -1.99 -6.14 -16.90
C LYS A 110 -2.39 -6.31 -15.43
N ALA A 111 -3.57 -5.89 -15.03
CA ALA A 111 -3.96 -5.87 -13.62
C ALA A 111 -3.95 -7.25 -12.94
N ASN A 112 -4.06 -8.34 -13.70
CA ASN A 112 -3.95 -9.70 -13.17
C ASN A 112 -2.54 -10.28 -13.24
N ASP A 113 -1.66 -9.69 -14.05
CA ASP A 113 -0.29 -10.19 -14.27
C ASP A 113 0.73 -9.48 -13.36
N LEU A 114 0.36 -8.31 -12.82
CA LEU A 114 1.20 -7.52 -11.95
C LEU A 114 0.94 -7.83 -10.47
N GLY A 115 2.00 -7.70 -9.67
CA GLY A 115 1.94 -7.65 -8.21
C GLY A 115 2.52 -6.34 -7.69
N ILE A 116 1.98 -5.89 -6.56
CA ILE A 116 2.42 -4.70 -5.85
C ILE A 116 2.79 -5.07 -4.42
N ILE A 117 3.95 -4.60 -3.97
CA ILE A 117 4.36 -4.66 -2.56
C ILE A 117 4.42 -3.22 -2.05
N VAL A 118 3.69 -2.93 -0.99
CA VAL A 118 3.68 -1.62 -0.32
C VAL A 118 4.25 -1.77 1.07
N SER A 119 5.44 -1.24 1.29
CA SER A 119 6.08 -1.17 2.60
C SER A 119 5.71 0.15 3.26
N VAL A 120 5.01 0.11 4.38
CA VAL A 120 4.47 1.31 5.03
C VAL A 120 5.15 1.57 6.37
N TRP A 121 5.79 2.73 6.48
CA TRP A 121 6.03 3.34 7.77
C TRP A 121 4.85 4.26 8.11
N LEU A 122 4.17 3.97 9.21
CA LEU A 122 3.13 4.81 9.77
C LEU A 122 3.62 5.33 11.12
N ASN A 123 3.58 6.65 11.34
CA ASN A 123 4.05 7.21 12.59
C ASN A 123 3.29 6.62 13.78
N PRO A 124 3.97 6.01 14.78
CA PRO A 124 3.32 5.43 15.94
C PRO A 124 2.47 6.42 16.76
N MET A 125 2.72 7.71 16.64
CA MET A 125 1.91 8.75 17.28
C MET A 125 0.45 8.76 16.84
N VAL A 126 0.12 8.20 15.68
CA VAL A 126 -1.29 8.12 15.20
C VAL A 126 -2.19 7.34 16.16
N ALA A 127 -1.64 6.37 16.90
CA ALA A 127 -2.40 5.60 17.90
C ALA A 127 -2.83 6.45 19.10
N LYS A 128 -2.18 7.59 19.33
CA LYS A 128 -2.49 8.52 20.44
C LYS A 128 -3.46 9.62 20.04
N GLN A 129 -3.82 9.72 18.77
CA GLN A 129 -4.66 10.79 18.23
C GLN A 129 -6.10 10.31 18.01
N MET A 130 -7.07 11.24 18.08
CA MET A 130 -8.48 10.88 17.93
C MET A 130 -8.92 10.64 16.47
N THR A 131 -10.03 9.96 16.31
CA THR A 131 -10.64 9.36 15.11
C THR A 131 -10.80 10.29 13.88
N LEU A 132 -10.75 11.61 14.03
CA LEU A 132 -10.91 12.59 12.94
C LEU A 132 -9.79 12.57 11.90
N ILE A 133 -8.62 12.09 12.29
CA ILE A 133 -7.41 12.04 11.45
C ILE A 133 -7.53 11.03 10.33
N ILE A 134 -8.25 9.95 10.58
CA ILE A 134 -8.41 8.80 9.69
C ILE A 134 -9.05 9.23 8.35
N LYS A 135 -10.01 10.15 8.40
CA LYS A 135 -10.72 10.63 7.22
C LYS A 135 -9.84 11.48 6.29
N TYR A 136 -8.91 12.23 6.85
CA TYR A 136 -7.96 13.04 6.07
C TYR A 136 -6.86 12.20 5.43
N TYR A 137 -6.43 11.13 6.07
CA TYR A 137 -5.40 10.23 5.56
C TYR A 137 -5.82 9.48 4.30
N LEU A 138 -7.05 8.97 4.28
CA LEU A 138 -7.63 8.26 3.13
C LEU A 138 -7.62 9.13 1.86
N ILE A 139 -8.01 10.39 2.01
CA ILE A 139 -8.07 11.34 0.90
C ILE A 139 -6.67 11.74 0.43
N PHE A 140 -5.70 11.80 1.33
CA PHE A 140 -4.36 12.30 1.02
C PHE A 140 -3.47 11.25 0.35
N ILE A 141 -3.51 10.00 0.80
CA ILE A 141 -2.76 8.89 0.18
C ILE A 141 -3.32 8.61 -1.21
N ALA A 142 -4.64 8.51 -1.36
CA ALA A 142 -5.27 8.26 -2.65
C ALA A 142 -4.98 9.36 -3.69
N LYS A 143 -4.93 10.63 -3.28
CA LYS A 143 -4.66 11.75 -4.20
C LYS A 143 -3.20 11.88 -4.65
N ARG A 144 -2.25 11.29 -3.94
CA ARG A 144 -0.81 11.32 -4.29
C ARG A 144 -0.27 10.01 -4.83
N TRP A 145 -1.10 8.97 -4.91
CA TRP A 145 -0.69 7.68 -5.46
C TRP A 145 -0.13 7.74 -6.89
N PRO A 146 -0.67 8.56 -7.81
CA PRO A 146 -0.09 8.70 -9.15
C PRO A 146 1.34 9.25 -9.17
N VAL A 147 1.73 10.01 -8.14
CA VAL A 147 3.11 10.55 -8.00
C VAL A 147 4.09 9.47 -7.57
N LEU A 148 3.61 8.38 -6.95
CA LEU A 148 4.42 7.22 -6.54
C LEU A 148 4.91 6.40 -7.73
N PHE A 149 4.20 6.44 -8.85
CA PHE A 149 4.63 5.80 -10.09
C PHE A 149 5.41 6.82 -10.91
N ILE A 150 6.65 7.11 -10.49
CA ILE A 150 7.55 7.98 -11.24
C ILE A 150 7.67 7.42 -12.66
N LYS A 151 7.26 8.23 -13.63
CA LYS A 151 7.52 7.95 -15.04
C LYS A 151 9.03 7.82 -15.22
N PRO A 152 9.50 6.92 -16.08
CA PRO A 152 10.91 6.74 -16.38
C PRO A 152 11.55 8.01 -16.86
#